data_ed215c75cbb347fde6bbd7e2219a1c2e
#
_entry.id   ed215c75cbb347fde6bbd7e2219a1c2e
#
_cell.length_a   1.000
_cell.length_b   1.000
_cell.length_c   1.000
_cell.angle_alpha   90.00
_cell.angle_beta   90.00
_cell.angle_gamma   90.00
#
_symmetry.space_group_name_H-M   'P 1'
#
loop_
_entity.id
_entity.type
_entity.pdbx_description
1 polymer ?
#
loop_
_entity_poly.entity_id
_entity_poly.type
_entity_poly.pdbx_seq_one_letter_code
_entity_poly.pdbx_strand_id
1 'polypeptide(L)'
;ASLETCGSEVQKGNAPEERKLQRLMRRPEATRLIKKSNDFGAGGVSVAIGELADGLDIYLDRVPTKYSGLNPTELAISESQERMAVVIEAKDRAEMEHYCHLDNIEYTHVADVTDSGRMRQFYKGELIADLTREFIDSAGAKHFASAAILPVEEKNPFAQIVEGASLEEKMV
;
A
#
# COMPACT_ATOMS: atom_id res chain seq x y z
N ALA A 1 1.30 22.56 -17.28
CA ALA A 1 1.86 21.36 -17.87
C ALA A 1 0.70 20.52 -18.39
N SER A 2 0.72 20.11 -19.66
CA SER A 2 -0.37 19.31 -20.22
C SER A 2 -0.25 17.86 -19.72
N LEU A 3 -1.37 17.18 -19.55
CA LEU A 3 -1.46 15.74 -19.27
C LEU A 3 -0.57 14.89 -20.19
N GLU A 4 -0.32 15.36 -21.42
CA GLU A 4 0.55 14.71 -22.40
C GLU A 4 2.03 14.69 -22.00
N THR A 5 2.50 15.65 -21.23
CA THR A 5 3.90 15.70 -20.76
C THR A 5 4.13 15.04 -19.41
N CYS A 6 3.10 14.91 -18.59
CA CYS A 6 3.20 14.28 -17.26
C CYS A 6 2.99 12.76 -17.28
N GLY A 7 2.18 12.25 -18.23
CA GLY A 7 1.77 10.84 -18.26
C GLY A 7 2.91 9.82 -18.43
N SER A 8 4.04 10.24 -19.02
CA SER A 8 5.19 9.33 -19.22
C SER A 8 6.19 9.32 -18.08
N GLU A 9 6.10 10.28 -17.15
CA GLU A 9 7.08 10.43 -16.07
C GLU A 9 6.61 9.85 -14.72
N VAL A 10 5.33 9.65 -14.56
CA VAL A 10 4.72 9.15 -13.30
C VAL A 10 5.19 7.73 -12.97
N GLN A 11 5.59 6.95 -13.94
CA GLN A 11 5.96 5.54 -13.78
C GLN A 11 7.46 5.27 -13.89
N LYS A 12 8.31 6.29 -13.85
CA LYS A 12 9.75 6.05 -13.79
C LYS A 12 10.12 5.52 -12.41
N GLY A 13 10.64 4.29 -12.39
CA GLY A 13 11.18 3.67 -11.19
C GLY A 13 12.36 4.47 -10.63
N ASN A 14 12.49 4.47 -9.32
CA ASN A 14 13.60 5.06 -8.57
C ASN A 14 14.22 4.01 -7.66
N ALA A 15 15.12 3.21 -8.21
CA ALA A 15 15.75 2.10 -7.50
C ALA A 15 16.44 2.49 -6.18
N PRO A 16 17.09 3.67 -6.03
CA PRO A 16 17.60 4.13 -4.74
C PRO A 16 16.52 4.31 -3.68
N GLU A 17 15.37 4.88 -4.01
CA GLU A 17 14.25 5.05 -3.06
C GLU A 17 13.63 3.70 -2.71
N GLU A 18 13.41 2.84 -3.67
CA GLU A 18 12.94 1.47 -3.46
C GLU A 18 13.87 0.71 -2.51
N ARG A 19 15.19 0.84 -2.69
CA ARG A 19 16.17 0.21 -1.82
C ARG A 19 16.09 0.70 -0.37
N LYS A 20 15.82 1.98 -0.15
CA LYS A 20 15.63 2.54 1.19
C LYS A 20 14.39 1.94 1.86
N LEU A 21 13.26 1.90 1.13
CA LEU A 21 12.02 1.26 1.60
C LEU A 21 12.25 -0.21 1.97
N GLN A 22 12.93 -0.97 1.13
CA GLN A 22 13.26 -2.36 1.43
C GLN A 22 14.10 -2.51 2.70
N ARG A 23 15.01 -1.57 2.98
CA ARG A 23 15.79 -1.58 4.22
C ARG A 23 14.93 -1.34 5.44
N LEU A 24 14.04 -0.34 5.39
CA LEU A 24 13.08 -0.05 6.45
C LEU A 24 12.19 -1.26 6.72
N MET A 25 11.62 -1.86 5.66
CA MET A 25 10.71 -3.01 5.77
C MET A 25 11.39 -4.31 6.21
N ARG A 26 12.72 -4.36 6.20
CA ARG A 26 13.51 -5.46 6.77
C ARG A 26 13.97 -5.21 8.19
N ARG A 27 13.69 -4.05 8.77
CA ARG A 27 14.01 -3.70 10.15
C ARG A 27 12.89 -4.19 11.07
N PRO A 28 13.10 -5.23 11.90
CA PRO A 28 12.03 -5.79 12.74
C PRO A 28 11.44 -4.78 13.72
N GLU A 29 12.26 -3.84 14.20
CA GLU A 29 11.84 -2.79 15.12
C GLU A 29 10.81 -1.85 14.46
N ALA A 30 11.03 -1.46 13.21
CA ALA A 30 10.11 -0.62 12.45
C ALA A 30 8.84 -1.39 12.04
N THR A 31 8.99 -2.60 11.51
CA THR A 31 7.85 -3.37 10.99
C THR A 31 6.88 -3.82 12.07
N ARG A 32 7.32 -4.00 13.32
CA ARG A 32 6.43 -4.30 14.46
C ARG A 32 5.47 -3.16 14.79
N LEU A 33 5.79 -1.93 14.41
CA LEU A 33 4.93 -0.76 14.60
C LEU A 33 3.80 -0.72 13.56
N ILE A 34 4.00 -1.36 12.41
CA ILE A 34 3.08 -1.33 11.27
C ILE A 34 1.92 -2.30 11.54
N LYS A 35 0.69 -1.78 11.51
CA LYS A 35 -0.55 -2.56 11.64
C LYS A 35 -1.05 -3.07 10.28
N LYS A 36 -1.00 -2.20 9.27
CA LYS A 36 -1.32 -2.49 7.87
C LYS A 36 -0.41 -1.67 6.97
N SER A 37 -0.18 -2.16 5.77
CA SER A 37 0.56 -1.44 4.73
C SER A 37 -0.03 -1.74 3.36
N ASN A 38 0.11 -0.80 2.45
CA ASN A 38 -0.26 -0.93 1.05
C ASN A 38 0.70 -0.11 0.19
N ASP A 39 0.88 -0.50 -1.06
CA ASP A 39 1.68 0.26 -2.01
C ASP A 39 0.85 1.34 -2.72
N PHE A 40 1.52 2.27 -3.39
CA PHE A 40 0.88 3.32 -4.18
C PHE A 40 0.84 2.93 -5.67
N GLY A 41 0.11 1.88 -5.98
CA GLY A 41 -0.15 1.45 -7.35
C GLY A 41 -1.34 2.18 -7.99
N ALA A 42 -1.98 1.51 -8.93
CA ALA A 42 -3.14 2.03 -9.66
C ALA A 42 -4.28 2.43 -8.71
N GLY A 43 -4.88 3.58 -8.95
CA GLY A 43 -5.89 4.18 -8.07
C GLY A 43 -5.33 5.13 -7.01
N GLY A 44 -4.00 5.26 -6.94
CA GLY A 44 -3.29 6.27 -6.15
C GLY A 44 -3.65 6.27 -4.66
N VAL A 45 -3.78 7.46 -4.10
CA VAL A 45 -4.10 7.68 -2.68
C VAL A 45 -5.44 7.03 -2.28
N SER A 46 -6.44 7.11 -3.16
CA SER A 46 -7.79 6.57 -2.88
C SER A 46 -7.78 5.06 -2.64
N VAL A 47 -6.93 4.32 -3.35
CA VAL A 47 -6.76 2.87 -3.17
C VAL A 47 -5.72 2.59 -2.09
N ALA A 48 -4.51 3.12 -2.22
CA ALA A 48 -3.40 2.82 -1.33
C ALA A 48 -3.72 3.09 0.15
N ILE A 49 -4.39 4.21 0.44
CA ILE A 49 -4.81 4.57 1.80
C ILE A 49 -6.23 4.06 2.08
N GLY A 50 -7.14 4.19 1.12
CA GLY A 50 -8.56 3.85 1.30
C GLY A 50 -8.84 2.40 1.68
N GLU A 51 -7.93 1.47 1.38
CA GLU A 51 -8.04 0.05 1.75
C GLU A 51 -7.47 -0.28 3.14
N LEU A 52 -6.81 0.68 3.80
CA LEU A 52 -6.10 0.40 5.04
C LEU A 52 -7.02 0.32 6.27
N ALA A 53 -8.18 0.99 6.27
CA ALA A 53 -9.13 0.95 7.37
C ALA A 53 -10.56 1.25 6.89
N ASP A 54 -11.54 0.87 7.70
CA ASP A 54 -12.96 1.06 7.38
C ASP A 54 -13.39 2.53 7.46
N GLY A 55 -12.80 3.30 8.37
CA GLY A 55 -13.01 4.73 8.51
C GLY A 55 -11.70 5.48 8.37
N LEU A 56 -11.67 6.48 7.48
CA LEU A 56 -10.48 7.25 7.15
C LEU A 56 -10.82 8.70 6.81
N ASP A 57 -10.03 9.62 7.36
CA ASP A 57 -9.96 11.01 6.94
C ASP A 57 -8.62 11.24 6.23
N ILE A 58 -8.66 11.47 4.93
CA ILE A 58 -7.48 11.59 4.06
C ILE A 58 -7.30 13.06 3.67
N TYR A 59 -6.11 13.60 3.87
CA TYR A 59 -5.75 14.99 3.59
C TYR A 59 -4.89 15.08 2.33
N LEU A 60 -5.51 15.29 1.18
CA LEU A 60 -4.83 15.26 -0.12
C LEU A 60 -3.77 16.36 -0.28
N ASP A 61 -3.99 17.52 0.35
CA ASP A 61 -3.01 18.61 0.33
C ASP A 61 -1.73 18.33 1.12
N ARG A 62 -1.71 17.27 1.94
CA ARG A 62 -0.51 16.79 2.64
C ARG A 62 0.28 15.75 1.86
N VAL A 63 -0.28 15.19 0.79
CA VAL A 63 0.39 14.17 -0.01
C VAL A 63 1.56 14.80 -0.78
N PRO A 64 2.80 14.32 -0.57
CA PRO A 64 3.94 14.82 -1.32
C PRO A 64 3.77 14.59 -2.82
N THR A 65 4.02 15.62 -3.62
CA THR A 65 3.87 15.57 -5.07
C THR A 65 5.22 15.76 -5.75
N LYS A 66 5.47 14.99 -6.82
CA LYS A 66 6.65 15.16 -7.67
C LYS A 66 6.52 16.40 -8.58
N TYR A 67 5.29 16.86 -8.82
CA TYR A 67 4.96 17.97 -9.72
C TYR A 67 3.95 18.90 -9.06
N SER A 68 4.06 20.18 -9.37
CA SER A 68 3.07 21.19 -8.99
C SER A 68 1.90 21.22 -9.98
N GLY A 69 0.73 21.67 -9.51
CA GLY A 69 -0.43 21.94 -10.38
C GLY A 69 -1.41 20.79 -10.52
N LEU A 70 -1.25 19.73 -9.74
CA LEU A 70 -2.25 18.65 -9.68
C LEU A 70 -3.52 19.16 -8.98
N ASN A 71 -4.67 18.87 -9.57
CA ASN A 71 -5.96 19.11 -8.95
C ASN A 71 -6.30 18.01 -7.91
N PRO A 72 -7.32 18.18 -7.05
CA PRO A 72 -7.66 17.20 -6.02
C PRO A 72 -7.96 15.81 -6.57
N THR A 73 -8.61 15.71 -7.72
CA THR A 73 -8.93 14.42 -8.36
C THR A 73 -7.66 13.71 -8.82
N GLU A 74 -6.75 14.44 -9.46
CA GLU A 74 -5.46 13.90 -9.88
C GLU A 74 -4.62 13.45 -8.67
N LEU A 75 -4.62 14.22 -7.57
CA LEU A 75 -3.96 13.81 -6.33
C LEU A 75 -4.56 12.53 -5.74
N ALA A 76 -5.88 12.39 -5.82
CA ALA A 76 -6.59 11.24 -5.25
C ALA A 76 -6.33 9.92 -6.00
N ILE A 77 -6.12 9.97 -7.32
CA ILE A 77 -6.06 8.76 -8.17
C ILE A 77 -4.71 8.51 -8.84
N SER A 78 -3.76 9.47 -8.75
CA SER A 78 -2.46 9.34 -9.41
C SER A 78 -1.60 8.26 -8.75
N GLU A 79 -1.14 7.31 -9.55
CA GLU A 79 -0.12 6.34 -9.15
C GLU A 79 1.20 7.05 -8.86
N SER A 80 1.92 6.57 -7.86
CA SER A 80 3.26 7.06 -7.53
C SER A 80 4.10 5.93 -6.96
N GLN A 81 4.95 5.37 -7.78
CA GLN A 81 5.84 4.26 -7.41
C GLN A 81 6.84 4.66 -6.31
N GLU A 82 7.44 3.65 -5.69
CA GLU A 82 8.39 3.73 -4.57
C GLU A 82 7.81 4.46 -3.34
N ARG A 83 6.53 4.22 -3.08
CA ARG A 83 5.83 4.68 -1.88
C ARG A 83 5.09 3.55 -1.20
N MET A 84 5.01 3.66 0.12
CA MET A 84 4.21 2.76 0.96
C MET A 84 3.32 3.60 1.88
N ALA A 85 2.05 3.25 1.93
CA ALA A 85 1.16 3.71 2.99
C ALA A 85 1.22 2.72 4.15
N VAL A 86 1.36 3.22 5.37
CA VAL A 86 1.42 2.40 6.58
C VAL A 86 0.48 2.94 7.64
N VAL A 87 -0.18 2.06 8.37
CA VAL A 87 -0.95 2.39 9.56
C VAL A 87 -0.13 2.06 10.79
N ILE A 88 0.04 3.04 11.65
CA ILE A 88 0.72 2.90 12.95
C ILE A 88 -0.14 3.49 14.05
N GLU A 89 0.12 3.13 15.30
CA GLU A 89 -0.50 3.81 16.45
C GLU A 89 0.10 5.20 16.62
N ALA A 90 -0.73 6.16 17.05
CA ALA A 90 -0.29 7.55 17.22
C ALA A 90 0.91 7.68 18.19
N LYS A 91 0.97 6.83 19.23
CA LYS A 91 2.09 6.79 20.20
C LYS A 91 3.41 6.37 19.57
N ASP A 92 3.38 5.56 18.49
CA ASP A 92 4.56 4.96 17.85
C ASP A 92 5.12 5.85 16.73
N ARG A 93 4.47 6.99 16.47
CA ARG A 93 4.84 7.90 15.40
C ARG A 93 6.29 8.36 15.48
N ALA A 94 6.72 8.85 16.62
CA ALA A 94 8.08 9.37 16.79
C ALA A 94 9.15 8.29 16.58
N GLU A 95 8.85 7.05 16.98
CA GLU A 95 9.75 5.92 16.78
C GLU A 95 9.83 5.53 15.30
N MET A 96 8.70 5.49 14.58
CA MET A 96 8.68 5.24 13.13
C MET A 96 9.43 6.33 12.37
N GLU A 97 9.22 7.59 12.71
CA GLU A 97 9.94 8.74 12.12
C GLU A 97 11.45 8.61 12.32
N HIS A 98 11.88 8.15 13.51
CA HIS A 98 13.30 7.86 13.75
C HIS A 98 13.87 6.83 12.78
N TYR A 99 13.17 5.71 12.55
CA TYR A 99 13.63 4.70 11.60
C TYR A 99 13.63 5.20 10.15
N CYS A 100 12.65 6.01 9.75
CA CYS A 100 12.67 6.67 8.45
C CYS A 100 13.91 7.57 8.27
N HIS A 101 14.27 8.35 9.29
CA HIS A 101 15.48 9.17 9.27
C HIS A 101 16.76 8.34 9.14
N LEU A 102 16.88 7.21 9.83
CA LEU A 102 18.05 6.32 9.74
C LEU A 102 18.29 5.80 8.33
N ASP A 103 17.23 5.58 7.58
CA ASP A 103 17.29 5.10 6.20
C ASP A 103 17.15 6.22 5.15
N ASN A 104 17.09 7.49 5.60
CA ASN A 104 16.90 8.68 4.76
C ASN A 104 15.66 8.55 3.86
N ILE A 105 14.52 8.18 4.48
CA ILE A 105 13.21 8.06 3.84
C ILE A 105 12.37 9.29 4.20
N GLU A 106 11.76 9.89 3.19
CA GLU A 106 10.73 10.91 3.38
C GLU A 106 9.45 10.24 3.94
N TYR A 107 8.82 10.89 4.90
CA TYR A 107 7.57 10.45 5.48
C TYR A 107 6.61 11.62 5.68
N THR A 108 5.33 11.37 5.58
CA THR A 108 4.29 12.38 5.77
C THR A 108 3.05 11.76 6.38
N HIS A 109 2.46 12.43 7.37
CA HIS A 109 1.15 12.08 7.92
C HIS A 109 0.04 12.62 7.02
N VAL A 110 -0.65 11.75 6.32
CA VAL A 110 -1.61 12.08 5.26
C VAL A 110 -3.04 11.66 5.57
N ALA A 111 -3.27 10.84 6.59
CA ALA A 111 -4.60 10.37 6.95
C ALA A 111 -4.71 10.01 8.42
N ASP A 112 -5.93 10.12 8.95
CA ASP A 112 -6.30 9.62 10.27
C ASP A 112 -7.29 8.47 10.14
N VAL A 113 -7.06 7.40 10.91
CA VAL A 113 -8.03 6.30 11.06
C VAL A 113 -9.13 6.75 12.02
N THR A 114 -10.37 6.54 11.62
CA THR A 114 -11.56 6.93 12.40
C THR A 114 -12.51 5.73 12.58
N ASP A 115 -13.47 5.86 13.47
CA ASP A 115 -14.56 4.91 13.67
C ASP A 115 -15.83 5.24 12.86
N SER A 116 -15.71 6.18 11.92
CA SER A 116 -16.85 6.70 11.15
C SER A 116 -17.46 5.70 10.16
N GLY A 117 -16.74 4.62 9.80
CA GLY A 117 -17.14 3.71 8.72
C GLY A 117 -17.22 4.40 7.35
N ARG A 118 -16.49 5.48 7.17
CA ARG A 118 -16.50 6.30 5.95
C ARG A 118 -15.09 6.62 5.50
N MET A 119 -14.84 6.58 4.19
CA MET A 119 -13.66 7.16 3.58
C MET A 119 -13.97 8.59 3.15
N ARG A 120 -13.35 9.55 3.79
CA ARG A 120 -13.49 10.97 3.49
C ARG A 120 -12.17 11.53 2.97
N GLN A 121 -12.24 12.34 1.94
CA GLN A 121 -11.08 13.01 1.39
C GLN A 121 -11.24 14.51 1.48
N PHE A 122 -10.23 15.17 2.01
CA PHE A 122 -10.19 16.61 2.22
C PHE A 122 -9.08 17.22 1.36
N TYR A 123 -9.36 18.40 0.83
CA TYR A 123 -8.36 19.22 0.15
C TYR A 123 -8.48 20.67 0.61
N LYS A 124 -7.42 21.19 1.20
CA LYS A 124 -7.39 22.55 1.79
C LYS A 124 -8.55 22.84 2.75
N GLY A 125 -8.93 21.85 3.51
CA GLY A 125 -10.01 21.91 4.50
C GLY A 125 -11.42 21.69 3.95
N GLU A 126 -11.58 21.55 2.64
CA GLU A 126 -12.86 21.22 2.01
C GLU A 126 -13.02 19.71 1.84
N LEU A 127 -14.22 19.20 2.15
CA LEU A 127 -14.60 17.81 1.92
C LEU A 127 -14.92 17.62 0.44
N ILE A 128 -14.11 16.84 -0.27
CA ILE A 128 -14.25 16.61 -1.71
C ILE A 128 -14.79 15.24 -2.08
N ALA A 129 -14.64 14.25 -1.19
CA ALA A 129 -15.24 12.93 -1.34
C ALA A 129 -15.65 12.37 0.02
N ASP A 130 -16.80 11.70 0.06
CA ASP A 130 -17.35 11.08 1.26
C ASP A 130 -18.13 9.81 0.87
N LEU A 131 -17.50 8.66 1.08
CA LEU A 131 -18.03 7.36 0.71
C LEU A 131 -18.18 6.48 1.94
N THR A 132 -19.30 5.79 2.06
CA THR A 132 -19.48 4.79 3.13
C THR A 132 -18.66 3.53 2.81
N ARG A 133 -18.18 2.86 3.85
CA ARG A 133 -17.49 1.56 3.67
C ARG A 133 -18.41 0.54 3.00
N GLU A 134 -19.68 0.51 3.37
CA GLU A 134 -20.67 -0.36 2.75
C GLU A 134 -20.78 -0.15 1.23
N PHE A 135 -20.75 1.11 0.78
CA PHE A 135 -20.73 1.42 -0.67
C PHE A 135 -19.48 0.91 -1.36
N ILE A 136 -18.30 1.15 -0.77
CA ILE A 136 -17.02 0.72 -1.31
C ILE A 136 -16.96 -0.82 -1.41
N ASP A 137 -17.41 -1.51 -0.36
CA ASP A 137 -17.37 -2.97 -0.30
C ASP A 137 -18.45 -3.62 -1.18
N SER A 138 -19.44 -2.85 -1.65
CA SER A 138 -20.52 -3.33 -2.52
C SER A 138 -20.12 -3.47 -3.99
N ALA A 139 -18.86 -3.42 -4.35
CA ALA A 139 -18.29 -3.37 -5.71
C ALA A 139 -18.93 -4.35 -6.72
N GLY A 140 -20.23 -4.25 -6.95
CA GLY A 140 -21.02 -5.05 -7.87
C GLY A 140 -21.99 -6.01 -7.17
N ALA A 141 -22.55 -6.95 -7.93
CA ALA A 141 -23.49 -7.96 -7.42
C ALA A 141 -22.78 -8.92 -6.45
N LYS A 142 -23.47 -9.27 -5.35
CA LYS A 142 -22.96 -10.29 -4.43
C LYS A 142 -22.85 -11.63 -5.16
N HIS A 143 -21.66 -12.19 -5.19
CA HIS A 143 -21.42 -13.53 -5.68
C HIS A 143 -21.31 -14.51 -4.51
N PHE A 144 -22.03 -15.61 -4.59
CA PHE A 144 -21.95 -16.68 -3.61
C PHE A 144 -21.29 -17.88 -4.27
N ALA A 145 -20.28 -18.43 -3.61
CA ALA A 145 -19.64 -19.67 -4.04
C ALA A 145 -19.61 -20.64 -2.86
N SER A 146 -19.84 -21.92 -3.15
CA SER A 146 -19.61 -23.00 -2.18
C SER A 146 -18.34 -23.72 -2.56
N ALA A 147 -17.43 -23.90 -1.62
CA ALA A 147 -16.22 -24.65 -1.81
C ALA A 147 -16.17 -25.83 -0.83
N ALA A 148 -15.85 -27.01 -1.32
CA ALA A 148 -15.54 -28.16 -0.49
C ALA A 148 -14.03 -28.27 -0.38
N ILE A 149 -13.49 -28.19 0.83
CA ILE A 149 -12.10 -28.44 1.11
C ILE A 149 -11.95 -29.94 1.31
N LEU A 150 -11.32 -30.61 0.34
CA LEU A 150 -10.99 -32.03 0.47
C LEU A 150 -9.78 -32.17 1.42
N PRO A 151 -9.74 -33.24 2.23
CA PRO A 151 -8.56 -33.50 3.05
C PRO A 151 -7.35 -33.64 2.14
N VAL A 152 -6.33 -32.85 2.42
CA VAL A 152 -5.05 -32.93 1.72
C VAL A 152 -4.31 -34.15 2.29
N GLU A 153 -3.93 -35.10 1.43
CA GLU A 153 -2.92 -36.08 1.82
C GLU A 153 -1.64 -35.32 2.21
N GLU A 154 -1.19 -35.51 3.44
CA GLU A 154 0.07 -34.92 3.93
C GLU A 154 1.25 -35.51 3.13
N LYS A 155 1.46 -35.00 1.94
CA LYS A 155 2.70 -35.23 1.20
C LYS A 155 3.65 -34.09 1.53
N ASN A 156 4.64 -34.39 2.35
CA ASN A 156 5.72 -33.43 2.56
C ASN A 156 6.43 -33.20 1.22
N PRO A 157 6.32 -32.01 0.59
CA PRO A 157 6.93 -31.74 -0.69
C PRO A 157 8.47 -31.82 -0.65
N PHE A 158 9.06 -31.70 0.55
CA PHE A 158 10.50 -31.86 0.77
C PHE A 158 10.92 -33.30 1.02
N ALA A 159 9.99 -34.25 1.14
CA ALA A 159 10.26 -35.69 1.27
C ALA A 159 10.17 -36.40 -0.06
N GLN A 160 10.02 -35.73 -1.17
CA GLN A 160 10.14 -36.32 -2.49
C GLN A 160 11.61 -36.76 -2.70
N ILE A 161 11.86 -38.03 -2.47
CA ILE A 161 13.09 -38.64 -2.90
C ILE A 161 12.99 -38.74 -4.44
N VAL A 162 13.70 -37.86 -5.12
CA VAL A 162 13.89 -38.01 -6.55
C VAL A 162 14.79 -39.22 -6.72
N GLU A 163 14.20 -40.35 -7.15
CA GLU A 163 14.95 -41.54 -7.50
C GLU A 163 15.73 -41.24 -8.78
N GLY A 164 17.00 -41.05 -8.65
CA GLY A 164 17.94 -40.86 -9.74
C GLY A 164 19.29 -41.45 -9.32
N ALA A 165 20.00 -42.05 -10.25
CA ALA A 165 21.25 -42.72 -9.96
C ALA A 165 22.42 -41.77 -9.74
N SER A 166 22.36 -40.54 -10.26
CA SER A 166 23.42 -39.52 -10.12
C SER A 166 22.88 -38.17 -9.70
N LEU A 167 23.75 -37.31 -9.20
CA LEU A 167 23.43 -35.91 -8.84
C LEU A 167 22.99 -35.10 -10.08
N GLU A 168 23.58 -35.41 -11.24
CA GLU A 168 23.29 -34.76 -12.51
C GLU A 168 21.86 -35.07 -12.99
N GLU A 169 21.41 -36.34 -12.83
CA GLU A 169 20.02 -36.72 -13.15
C GLU A 169 18.97 -36.14 -12.21
N LYS A 170 19.38 -35.68 -11.02
CA LYS A 170 18.51 -35.03 -10.04
C LYS A 170 18.38 -33.52 -10.23
N MET A 171 19.20 -32.90 -11.07
CA MET A 171 19.29 -31.47 -11.28
C MET A 171 18.65 -30.99 -12.60
N VAL A 172 17.95 -31.86 -13.35
CA VAL A 172 17.25 -31.53 -14.61
C VAL A 172 15.79 -31.15 -14.36
#